data_9121953e674b30abd72d4584f3b4e373
#
_entry.id   9121953e674b30abd72d4584f3b4e373
#
_cell.length_a   1.000
_cell.length_b   1.000
_cell.length_c   1.000
_cell.angle_alpha   90.00
_cell.angle_beta   90.00
_cell.angle_gamma   90.00
#
_symmetry.space_group_name_H-M   'P 1'
#
loop_
_entity.id
_entity.type
_entity.pdbx_description
1 polymer ?
#
loop_
_entity_poly.entity_id
_entity_poly.type
_entity_poly.pdbx_seq_one_letter_code
_entity_poly.pdbx_strand_id
1 'polypeptide(L)'
;MSAYHQHEPQSPSQPVDLPRYRRILWIALIVNAAMFIVELGAGYSSGSVSLLADAIDFAGDAANYAVSLAVLAAALPWRARAAQLKAVCMIGFGLFVMGRAAWGAWTGAIAPDASTMGLISILALVANIAVAWMLYAFREGDANMRSVWLCSRNDAIGNLAVMAAALGVAGTRTAWPDLAVAAVMAALALQGGWSVLRQARGELAETAAHNHTHDRAR
;
A
#
# COMPACT_ATOMS: atom_id res chain seq x y z
N MET A 1 -50.28 2.82 2.92
CA MET A 1 -49.62 3.32 1.70
C MET A 1 -48.16 3.65 2.10
N SER A 2 -47.25 2.68 1.97
CA SER A 2 -45.81 2.84 2.29
C SER A 2 -45.07 3.08 0.98
N ALA A 3 -44.53 4.27 0.84
CA ALA A 3 -43.67 4.62 -0.29
C ALA A 3 -42.28 3.99 -0.09
N TYR A 4 -41.97 2.97 -0.87
CA TYR A 4 -40.60 2.46 -1.04
C TYR A 4 -39.80 3.49 -1.83
N HIS A 5 -38.91 4.21 -1.15
CA HIS A 5 -37.86 4.96 -1.82
C HIS A 5 -36.83 3.95 -2.37
N GLN A 6 -36.93 3.68 -3.66
CA GLN A 6 -35.88 3.03 -4.43
C GLN A 6 -34.72 4.03 -4.51
N HIS A 7 -33.59 3.72 -3.85
CA HIS A 7 -32.35 4.37 -4.15
C HIS A 7 -31.92 3.93 -5.56
N GLU A 8 -32.20 4.74 -6.56
CA GLU A 8 -31.57 4.62 -7.86
C GLU A 8 -30.05 4.79 -7.68
N PRO A 9 -29.23 3.87 -8.24
CA PRO A 9 -27.79 4.08 -8.27
C PRO A 9 -27.51 5.32 -9.13
N GLN A 10 -26.95 6.35 -8.51
CA GLN A 10 -26.52 7.56 -9.22
C GLN A 10 -25.53 7.15 -10.32
N SER A 11 -25.92 7.29 -11.57
CA SER A 11 -25.05 7.14 -12.73
C SER A 11 -23.85 8.08 -12.58
N PRO A 12 -22.61 7.66 -12.90
CA PRO A 12 -21.45 8.54 -12.83
C PRO A 12 -21.67 9.73 -13.76
N SER A 13 -21.70 10.93 -13.20
CA SER A 13 -22.15 12.15 -13.86
C SER A 13 -21.12 12.78 -14.82
N GLN A 14 -19.98 12.13 -15.10
CA GLN A 14 -19.03 12.57 -16.15
C GLN A 14 -18.27 11.38 -16.74
N PRO A 15 -17.99 11.37 -18.07
CA PRO A 15 -17.12 10.37 -18.68
C PRO A 15 -15.72 10.51 -18.10
N VAL A 16 -15.21 9.43 -17.49
CA VAL A 16 -13.86 9.37 -16.91
C VAL A 16 -12.85 9.48 -18.05
N ASP A 17 -11.91 10.43 -17.94
CA ASP A 17 -10.77 10.58 -18.84
C ASP A 17 -9.77 9.42 -18.60
N LEU A 18 -10.03 8.26 -19.23
CA LEU A 18 -9.21 7.06 -19.10
C LEU A 18 -7.75 7.26 -19.53
N PRO A 19 -7.42 7.98 -20.62
CA PRO A 19 -6.04 8.29 -20.98
C PRO A 19 -5.30 9.09 -19.89
N ARG A 20 -5.96 10.08 -19.28
CA ARG A 20 -5.40 10.87 -18.19
C ARG A 20 -5.19 10.00 -16.93
N TYR A 21 -6.18 9.19 -16.57
CA TYR A 21 -6.08 8.27 -15.43
C TYR A 21 -4.92 7.29 -15.61
N ARG A 22 -4.79 6.66 -16.78
CA ARG A 22 -3.68 5.75 -17.11
C ARG A 22 -2.31 6.43 -16.98
N ARG A 23 -2.17 7.67 -17.43
CA ARG A 23 -0.92 8.44 -17.27
C ARG A 23 -0.59 8.68 -15.81
N ILE A 24 -1.57 9.03 -14.99
CA ILE A 24 -1.38 9.23 -13.55
C ILE A 24 -0.98 7.94 -12.86
N LEU A 25 -1.58 6.80 -13.19
CA LEU A 25 -1.17 5.50 -12.66
C LEU A 25 0.28 5.16 -13.00
N TRP A 26 0.76 5.47 -14.22
CA TRP A 26 2.17 5.30 -14.57
C TRP A 26 3.09 6.18 -13.75
N ILE A 27 2.75 7.44 -13.56
CA ILE A 27 3.53 8.37 -12.73
C ILE A 27 3.55 7.86 -11.27
N ALA A 28 2.41 7.48 -10.73
CA ALA A 28 2.30 6.94 -9.38
C ALA A 28 3.13 5.66 -9.20
N LEU A 29 3.08 4.74 -10.17
CA LEU A 29 3.92 3.54 -10.19
C LEU A 29 5.41 3.87 -10.13
N ILE A 30 5.88 4.79 -10.99
CA ILE A 30 7.29 5.15 -11.07
C ILE A 30 7.74 5.85 -9.77
N VAL A 31 6.94 6.78 -9.25
CA VAL A 31 7.23 7.49 -7.99
C VAL A 31 7.34 6.51 -6.83
N ASN A 32 6.37 5.61 -6.68
CA ASN A 32 6.38 4.65 -5.58
C ASN A 32 7.51 3.61 -5.71
N ALA A 33 7.80 3.13 -6.93
CA ALA A 33 8.94 2.24 -7.16
C ALA A 33 10.29 2.92 -6.86
N ALA A 34 10.44 4.19 -7.22
CA ALA A 34 11.64 4.97 -6.89
C ALA A 34 11.77 5.19 -5.37
N MET A 35 10.68 5.56 -4.70
CA MET A 35 10.66 5.75 -3.24
C MET A 35 10.96 4.45 -2.49
N PHE A 36 10.42 3.32 -2.94
CA PHE A 36 10.80 2.01 -2.41
C PHE A 36 12.31 1.80 -2.38
N ILE A 37 13.01 2.08 -3.49
CA ILE A 37 14.47 1.91 -3.57
C ILE A 37 15.20 2.88 -2.64
N VAL A 38 14.77 4.15 -2.61
CA VAL A 38 15.35 5.20 -1.76
C VAL A 38 15.21 4.84 -0.28
N GLU A 39 14.01 4.46 0.15
CA GLU A 39 13.75 4.12 1.55
C GLU A 39 14.38 2.82 1.99
N LEU A 40 14.41 1.81 1.12
CA LEU A 40 15.11 0.56 1.39
C LEU A 40 16.60 0.83 1.64
N GLY A 41 17.24 1.64 0.79
CA GLY A 41 18.63 2.04 0.95
C GLY A 41 18.88 2.89 2.21
N ALA A 42 18.01 3.87 2.47
CA ALA A 42 18.07 4.73 3.63
C ALA A 42 17.83 3.98 4.94
N GLY A 43 16.85 3.08 4.98
CA GLY A 43 16.54 2.23 6.14
C GLY A 43 17.71 1.34 6.52
N TYR A 44 18.36 0.73 5.54
CA TYR A 44 19.57 -0.04 5.79
C TYR A 44 20.73 0.82 6.27
N SER A 45 21.00 1.97 5.65
CA SER A 45 22.15 2.82 5.97
C SER A 45 22.00 3.56 7.30
N SER A 46 20.78 3.98 7.66
CA SER A 46 20.47 4.64 8.94
C SER A 46 20.24 3.68 10.10
N GLY A 47 19.99 2.40 9.81
CA GLY A 47 19.57 1.41 10.79
C GLY A 47 18.11 1.55 11.24
N SER A 48 17.28 2.33 10.51
CA SER A 48 15.88 2.56 10.84
C SER A 48 14.99 1.40 10.36
N VAL A 49 14.25 0.81 11.29
CA VAL A 49 13.30 -0.26 11.01
C VAL A 49 11.97 0.31 10.51
N SER A 50 11.60 1.53 10.94
CA SER A 50 10.38 2.18 10.44
C SER A 50 10.51 2.62 8.97
N LEU A 51 11.69 3.09 8.52
CA LEU A 51 11.93 3.33 7.08
C LEU A 51 11.86 2.04 6.25
N LEU A 52 12.34 0.91 6.80
CA LEU A 52 12.19 -0.38 6.12
C LEU A 52 10.71 -0.81 6.03
N ALA A 53 9.90 -0.48 7.04
CA ALA A 53 8.46 -0.73 7.01
C ALA A 53 7.76 0.16 5.96
N ASP A 54 8.12 1.44 5.89
CA ASP A 54 7.57 2.40 4.93
C ASP A 54 7.95 2.03 3.48
N ALA A 55 9.18 1.56 3.25
CA ALA A 55 9.59 1.00 1.95
C ALA A 55 8.64 -0.10 1.46
N ILE A 56 8.13 -0.94 2.37
CA ILE A 56 7.19 -2.02 2.00
C ILE A 56 5.85 -1.44 1.53
N ASP A 57 5.38 -0.38 2.14
CA ASP A 57 4.14 0.30 1.72
C ASP A 57 4.31 0.87 0.31
N PHE A 58 5.43 1.53 0.01
CA PHE A 58 5.75 1.97 -1.36
C PHE A 58 5.82 0.83 -2.37
N ALA A 59 6.39 -0.32 -2.01
CA ALA A 59 6.40 -1.51 -2.88
C ALA A 59 4.99 -2.05 -3.08
N GLY A 60 4.18 -2.07 -2.03
CA GLY A 60 2.78 -2.45 -2.06
C GLY A 60 1.96 -1.57 -3.02
N ASP A 61 2.15 -0.27 -2.94
CA ASP A 61 1.48 0.71 -3.78
C ASP A 61 1.92 0.63 -5.24
N ALA A 62 3.22 0.52 -5.50
CA ALA A 62 3.73 0.28 -6.85
C ALA A 62 3.07 -0.96 -7.48
N ALA A 63 2.96 -2.05 -6.73
CA ALA A 63 2.25 -3.24 -7.19
C ALA A 63 0.75 -2.99 -7.44
N ASN A 64 0.07 -2.18 -6.61
CA ASN A 64 -1.33 -1.79 -6.82
C ASN A 64 -1.52 -0.99 -8.12
N TYR A 65 -0.63 -0.02 -8.38
CA TYR A 65 -0.69 0.75 -9.63
C TYR A 65 -0.40 -0.12 -10.85
N ALA A 66 0.58 -1.04 -10.76
CA ALA A 66 0.86 -2.00 -11.82
C ALA A 66 -0.35 -2.91 -12.12
N VAL A 67 -1.00 -3.44 -11.08
CA VAL A 67 -2.23 -4.23 -11.21
C VAL A 67 -3.35 -3.38 -11.81
N SER A 68 -3.56 -2.14 -11.35
CA SER A 68 -4.58 -1.24 -11.90
C SER A 68 -4.36 -0.96 -13.39
N LEU A 69 -3.11 -0.77 -13.81
CA LEU A 69 -2.74 -0.62 -15.23
C LEU A 69 -3.01 -1.90 -16.03
N ALA A 70 -2.68 -3.07 -15.47
CA ALA A 70 -2.88 -4.36 -16.12
C ALA A 70 -4.36 -4.71 -16.25
N VAL A 71 -5.20 -4.29 -15.30
CA VAL A 71 -6.65 -4.48 -15.29
C VAL A 71 -7.34 -3.79 -16.47
N LEU A 72 -6.79 -2.68 -16.95
CA LEU A 72 -7.27 -2.02 -18.16
C LEU A 72 -7.05 -2.88 -19.43
N ALA A 73 -6.31 -4.00 -19.34
CA ALA A 73 -5.90 -4.82 -20.47
C ALA A 73 -5.95 -6.36 -20.29
N ALA A 74 -6.23 -6.90 -19.07
CA ALA A 74 -6.03 -8.34 -18.81
C ALA A 74 -7.26 -9.07 -18.21
N ALA A 75 -7.32 -10.40 -18.45
CA ALA A 75 -8.35 -11.31 -17.95
C ALA A 75 -8.30 -11.52 -16.42
N LEU A 76 -9.45 -11.70 -15.79
CA LEU A 76 -9.68 -11.83 -14.32
C LEU A 76 -8.72 -12.79 -13.58
N PRO A 77 -8.37 -14.01 -14.09
CA PRO A 77 -7.53 -14.95 -13.34
C PRO A 77 -6.09 -14.47 -13.11
N TRP A 78 -5.53 -13.69 -14.05
CA TRP A 78 -4.19 -13.12 -13.90
C TRP A 78 -4.13 -12.05 -12.84
N ARG A 79 -5.23 -11.31 -12.65
CA ARG A 79 -5.38 -10.26 -11.63
C ARG A 79 -5.36 -10.86 -10.22
N ALA A 80 -6.13 -11.93 -10.00
CA ALA A 80 -6.19 -12.63 -8.71
C ALA A 80 -4.84 -13.26 -8.34
N ARG A 81 -4.12 -13.83 -9.31
CA ARG A 81 -2.76 -14.36 -9.09
C ARG A 81 -1.74 -13.27 -8.74
N ALA A 82 -1.79 -12.12 -9.43
CA ALA A 82 -0.94 -10.98 -9.10
C ALA A 82 -1.23 -10.44 -7.69
N ALA A 83 -2.51 -10.34 -7.30
CA ALA A 83 -2.92 -9.97 -5.95
C ALA A 83 -2.45 -10.98 -4.89
N GLN A 84 -2.49 -12.28 -5.18
CA GLN A 84 -1.94 -13.31 -4.27
C GLN A 84 -0.42 -13.16 -4.08
N LEU A 85 0.33 -12.99 -5.17
CA LEU A 85 1.79 -12.80 -5.10
C LEU A 85 2.13 -11.58 -4.27
N LYS A 86 1.45 -10.45 -4.53
CA LYS A 86 1.58 -9.23 -3.73
C LYS A 86 1.32 -9.49 -2.25
N ALA A 87 0.20 -10.13 -1.92
CA ALA A 87 -0.18 -10.41 -0.53
C ALA A 87 0.88 -11.28 0.18
N VAL A 88 1.43 -12.29 -0.49
CA VAL A 88 2.49 -13.14 0.05
C VAL A 88 3.78 -12.32 0.30
N CYS A 89 4.16 -11.46 -0.64
CA CYS A 89 5.31 -10.55 -0.47
C CYS A 89 5.10 -9.60 0.72
N MET A 90 3.92 -8.96 0.83
CA MET A 90 3.59 -8.07 1.95
C MET A 90 3.67 -8.79 3.30
N ILE A 91 3.13 -10.01 3.40
CA ILE A 91 3.20 -10.82 4.63
C ILE A 91 4.66 -11.18 4.95
N GLY A 92 5.43 -11.63 3.95
CA GLY A 92 6.84 -11.97 4.13
C GLY A 92 7.68 -10.80 4.64
N PHE A 93 7.52 -9.64 4.03
CA PHE A 93 8.20 -8.40 4.44
C PHE A 93 7.70 -7.90 5.81
N GLY A 94 6.37 -7.93 6.06
CA GLY A 94 5.81 -7.57 7.37
C GLY A 94 6.39 -8.44 8.50
N LEU A 95 6.52 -9.75 8.28
CA LEU A 95 7.17 -10.66 9.23
C LEU A 95 8.67 -10.32 9.40
N PHE A 96 9.38 -9.98 8.33
CA PHE A 96 10.78 -9.55 8.39
C PHE A 96 10.95 -8.30 9.24
N VAL A 97 10.14 -7.25 9.00
CA VAL A 97 10.19 -5.99 9.77
C VAL A 97 9.81 -6.23 11.24
N MET A 98 8.76 -7.02 11.49
CA MET A 98 8.37 -7.38 12.86
C MET A 98 9.50 -8.12 13.58
N GLY A 99 10.15 -9.08 12.91
CA GLY A 99 11.30 -9.78 13.45
C GLY A 99 12.48 -8.85 13.73
N ARG A 100 12.76 -7.90 12.85
CA ARG A 100 13.80 -6.87 13.03
C ARG A 100 13.50 -5.95 14.22
N ALA A 101 12.24 -5.51 14.35
CA ALA A 101 11.81 -4.68 15.48
C ALA A 101 11.93 -5.44 16.82
N ALA A 102 11.45 -6.68 16.86
CA ALA A 102 11.54 -7.55 18.05
C ALA A 102 13.01 -7.84 18.42
N TRP A 103 13.86 -8.15 17.44
CA TRP A 103 15.28 -8.37 17.66
C TRP A 103 15.97 -7.13 18.22
N GLY A 104 15.70 -5.95 17.62
CA GLY A 104 16.23 -4.67 18.09
C GLY A 104 15.81 -4.33 19.51
N ALA A 105 14.54 -4.61 19.87
CA ALA A 105 14.02 -4.44 21.22
C ALA A 105 14.71 -5.38 22.24
N TRP A 106 15.00 -6.62 21.83
CA TRP A 106 15.65 -7.61 22.68
C TRP A 106 17.13 -7.35 22.89
N THR A 107 17.86 -6.97 21.85
CA THR A 107 19.32 -6.79 21.88
C THR A 107 19.76 -5.39 22.29
N GLY A 108 18.84 -4.45 22.45
CA GLY A 108 19.17 -3.04 22.71
C GLY A 108 19.73 -2.37 21.45
N ALA A 109 18.91 -2.26 20.41
CA ALA A 109 19.32 -1.64 19.15
C ALA A 109 19.89 -0.23 19.38
N ILE A 110 20.94 0.10 18.62
CA ILE A 110 21.50 1.46 18.56
C ILE A 110 20.44 2.37 17.92
N ALA A 111 20.31 3.61 18.43
CA ALA A 111 19.42 4.60 17.86
C ALA A 111 19.80 4.85 16.38
N PRO A 112 18.82 4.78 15.45
CA PRO A 112 19.08 5.06 14.05
C PRO A 112 19.43 6.52 13.83
N ASP A 113 19.97 6.86 12.63
CA ASP A 113 20.26 8.25 12.30
C ASP A 113 18.97 9.05 12.05
N ALA A 114 18.56 9.84 13.04
CA ALA A 114 17.33 10.63 13.02
C ALA A 114 17.29 11.67 11.89
N SER A 115 18.44 12.18 11.45
CA SER A 115 18.50 13.15 10.35
C SER A 115 18.14 12.49 9.01
N THR A 116 18.69 11.33 8.73
CA THR A 116 18.31 10.53 7.56
C THR A 116 16.84 10.13 7.60
N MET A 117 16.35 9.60 8.74
CA MET A 117 14.93 9.26 8.92
C MET A 117 14.03 10.46 8.61
N GLY A 118 14.31 11.63 9.20
CA GLY A 118 13.51 12.84 9.02
C GLY A 118 13.51 13.34 7.59
N LEU A 119 14.67 13.38 6.93
CA LEU A 119 14.77 13.81 5.53
C LEU A 119 14.02 12.89 4.58
N ILE A 120 14.19 11.59 4.74
CA ILE A 120 13.54 10.61 3.87
C ILE A 120 12.03 10.57 4.10
N SER A 121 11.54 10.62 5.35
CA SER A 121 10.09 10.68 5.61
C SER A 121 9.42 11.97 5.10
N ILE A 122 10.13 13.10 5.07
CA ILE A 122 9.63 14.31 4.40
C ILE A 122 9.51 14.08 2.89
N LEU A 123 10.52 13.47 2.27
CA LEU A 123 10.49 13.14 0.84
C LEU A 123 9.34 12.17 0.51
N ALA A 124 9.16 11.14 1.33
CA ALA A 124 8.06 10.19 1.23
C ALA A 124 6.69 10.85 1.37
N LEU A 125 6.53 11.70 2.37
CA LEU A 125 5.30 12.47 2.59
C LEU A 125 4.96 13.35 1.36
N VAL A 126 5.94 14.05 0.81
CA VAL A 126 5.77 14.88 -0.40
C VAL A 126 5.37 14.02 -1.59
N ALA A 127 6.01 12.87 -1.78
CA ALA A 127 5.68 11.93 -2.86
C ALA A 127 4.23 11.43 -2.75
N ASN A 128 3.81 10.97 -1.57
CA ASN A 128 2.46 10.44 -1.34
C ASN A 128 1.39 11.54 -1.42
N ILE A 129 1.65 12.75 -0.92
CA ILE A 129 0.74 13.89 -1.10
C ILE A 129 0.59 14.23 -2.59
N ALA A 130 1.69 14.25 -3.36
CA ALA A 130 1.65 14.54 -4.79
C ALA A 130 0.83 13.49 -5.55
N VAL A 131 1.04 12.20 -5.26
CA VAL A 131 0.27 11.10 -5.86
C VAL A 131 -1.21 11.19 -5.46
N ALA A 132 -1.51 11.37 -4.17
CA ALA A 132 -2.89 11.52 -3.69
C ALA A 132 -3.61 12.71 -4.33
N TRP A 133 -2.91 13.83 -4.52
CA TRP A 133 -3.46 15.01 -5.19
C TRP A 133 -3.75 14.77 -6.68
N MET A 134 -2.85 14.09 -7.40
CA MET A 134 -3.09 13.70 -8.80
C MET A 134 -4.30 12.75 -8.92
N LEU A 135 -4.48 11.84 -7.97
CA LEU A 135 -5.58 10.88 -7.93
C LEU A 135 -6.89 11.49 -7.41
N TYR A 136 -6.85 12.64 -6.75
CA TYR A 136 -8.03 13.28 -6.16
C TYR A 136 -9.14 13.56 -7.18
N ALA A 137 -8.79 13.88 -8.42
CA ALA A 137 -9.75 14.10 -9.50
C ALA A 137 -10.60 12.85 -9.82
N PHE A 138 -10.13 11.66 -9.43
CA PHE A 138 -10.77 10.37 -9.68
C PHE A 138 -11.38 9.71 -8.43
N ARG A 139 -11.41 10.39 -7.29
CA ARG A 139 -11.91 9.86 -5.99
C ARG A 139 -13.40 9.46 -6.00
N GLU A 140 -14.19 10.05 -6.91
CA GLU A 140 -15.62 9.78 -7.10
C GLU A 140 -15.89 8.85 -8.28
N GLY A 141 -14.84 8.28 -8.90
CA GLY A 141 -14.92 7.29 -9.95
C GLY A 141 -15.39 5.92 -9.48
N ASP A 142 -14.99 4.88 -10.20
CA ASP A 142 -15.31 3.50 -9.81
C ASP A 142 -14.62 3.07 -8.51
N ALA A 143 -14.96 1.87 -8.00
CA ALA A 143 -14.42 1.35 -6.73
C ALA A 143 -12.89 1.24 -6.75
N ASN A 144 -12.28 0.90 -7.90
CA ASN A 144 -10.84 0.82 -8.04
C ASN A 144 -10.17 2.20 -7.95
N MET A 145 -10.71 3.21 -8.65
CA MET A 145 -10.21 4.59 -8.62
C MET A 145 -10.27 5.17 -7.21
N ARG A 146 -11.41 4.96 -6.53
CA ARG A 146 -11.60 5.41 -5.15
C ARG A 146 -10.63 4.71 -4.18
N SER A 147 -10.42 3.39 -4.32
CA SER A 147 -9.52 2.64 -3.45
C SER A 147 -8.07 3.10 -3.61
N VAL A 148 -7.61 3.31 -4.83
CA VAL A 148 -6.27 3.81 -5.14
C VAL A 148 -6.01 5.17 -4.49
N TRP A 149 -6.96 6.10 -4.58
CA TRP A 149 -6.85 7.41 -3.91
C TRP A 149 -6.83 7.28 -2.38
N LEU A 150 -7.68 6.40 -1.81
CA LEU A 150 -7.73 6.18 -0.36
C LEU A 150 -6.42 5.59 0.18
N CYS A 151 -5.78 4.66 -0.55
CA CYS A 151 -4.47 4.13 -0.21
C CYS A 151 -3.45 5.27 -0.11
N SER A 152 -3.22 6.01 -1.19
CA SER A 152 -2.23 7.11 -1.21
C SER A 152 -2.46 8.18 -0.12
N ARG A 153 -3.72 8.44 0.22
CA ARG A 153 -4.04 9.33 1.34
C ARG A 153 -3.62 8.73 2.69
N ASN A 154 -3.85 7.44 2.90
CA ASN A 154 -3.51 6.77 4.14
C ASN A 154 -1.99 6.63 4.31
N ASP A 155 -1.26 6.42 3.21
CA ASP A 155 0.20 6.32 3.22
C ASP A 155 0.86 7.65 3.60
N ALA A 156 0.29 8.78 3.17
CA ALA A 156 0.71 10.09 3.66
C ALA A 156 0.58 10.23 5.20
N ILE A 157 -0.43 9.57 5.80
CA ILE A 157 -0.57 9.53 7.27
C ILE A 157 0.49 8.61 7.89
N GLY A 158 0.81 7.48 7.25
CA GLY A 158 1.90 6.59 7.66
C GLY A 158 3.25 7.31 7.71
N ASN A 159 3.57 8.09 6.68
CA ASN A 159 4.80 8.88 6.63
C ASN A 159 4.90 9.93 7.76
N LEU A 160 3.77 10.51 8.19
CA LEU A 160 3.76 11.37 9.37
C LEU A 160 4.16 10.59 10.65
N ALA A 161 3.80 9.33 10.76
CA ALA A 161 4.19 8.49 11.89
C ALA A 161 5.71 8.20 11.85
N VAL A 162 6.30 7.92 10.68
CA VAL A 162 7.76 7.75 10.54
C VAL A 162 8.51 9.04 10.86
N MET A 163 7.99 10.19 10.42
CA MET A 163 8.57 11.49 10.78
C MET A 163 8.47 11.77 12.29
N ALA A 164 7.37 11.41 12.94
CA ALA A 164 7.23 11.50 14.39
C ALA A 164 8.22 10.56 15.11
N ALA A 165 8.47 9.36 14.56
CA ALA A 165 9.51 8.46 15.07
C ALA A 165 10.91 9.09 14.98
N ALA A 166 11.23 9.75 13.86
CA ALA A 166 12.50 10.47 13.68
C ALA A 166 12.70 11.56 14.74
N LEU A 167 11.67 12.36 15.01
CA LEU A 167 11.69 13.36 16.08
C LEU A 167 11.83 12.71 17.47
N GLY A 168 11.16 11.60 17.71
CA GLY A 168 11.26 10.81 18.93
C GLY A 168 12.69 10.28 19.15
N VAL A 169 13.32 9.73 18.11
CA VAL A 169 14.71 9.27 18.13
C VAL A 169 15.68 10.42 18.40
N ALA A 170 15.50 11.56 17.73
CA ALA A 170 16.31 12.75 17.94
C ALA A 170 16.24 13.27 19.39
N GLY A 171 15.03 13.26 19.99
CA GLY A 171 14.83 13.71 21.37
C GLY A 171 15.30 12.73 22.43
N THR A 172 15.01 11.43 22.26
CA THR A 172 15.31 10.41 23.27
C THR A 172 16.69 9.77 23.10
N ARG A 173 17.27 9.86 21.91
CA ARG A 173 18.51 9.19 21.49
C ARG A 173 18.46 7.66 21.68
N THR A 174 17.26 7.10 21.56
CA THR A 174 17.01 5.66 21.66
C THR A 174 16.33 5.14 20.41
N ALA A 175 16.41 3.83 20.16
CA ALA A 175 15.73 3.20 19.02
C ALA A 175 14.21 2.98 19.24
N TRP A 176 13.70 3.16 20.47
CA TRP A 176 12.34 2.81 20.81
C TRP A 176 11.25 3.48 19.96
N PRO A 177 11.32 4.79 19.65
CA PRO A 177 10.31 5.41 18.79
C PRO A 177 10.26 4.80 17.39
N ASP A 178 11.44 4.50 16.80
CA ASP A 178 11.55 3.84 15.50
C ASP A 178 10.98 2.42 15.52
N LEU A 179 11.38 1.61 16.52
CA LEU A 179 10.92 0.24 16.68
C LEU A 179 9.40 0.16 16.92
N ALA A 180 8.84 1.09 17.68
CA ALA A 180 7.40 1.15 17.95
C ALA A 180 6.59 1.43 16.68
N VAL A 181 7.01 2.43 15.89
CA VAL A 181 6.35 2.75 14.61
C VAL A 181 6.54 1.60 13.61
N ALA A 182 7.74 1.02 13.51
CA ALA A 182 7.99 -0.15 12.67
C ALA A 182 7.07 -1.34 13.01
N ALA A 183 6.87 -1.63 14.30
CA ALA A 183 5.98 -2.69 14.74
C ALA A 183 4.52 -2.43 14.36
N VAL A 184 4.03 -1.19 14.50
CA VAL A 184 2.67 -0.81 14.09
C VAL A 184 2.52 -0.96 12.58
N MET A 185 3.44 -0.42 11.79
CA MET A 185 3.38 -0.53 10.32
C MET A 185 3.46 -1.99 9.86
N ALA A 186 4.35 -2.80 10.44
CA ALA A 186 4.43 -4.22 10.14
C ALA A 186 3.12 -4.96 10.47
N ALA A 187 2.46 -4.64 11.59
CA ALA A 187 1.17 -5.23 11.95
C ALA A 187 0.08 -4.86 10.93
N LEU A 188 0.05 -3.59 10.48
CA LEU A 188 -0.88 -3.14 9.44
C LEU A 188 -0.61 -3.83 8.08
N ALA A 189 0.66 -3.98 7.69
CA ALA A 189 1.06 -4.70 6.48
C ALA A 189 0.65 -6.18 6.53
N LEU A 190 0.83 -6.86 7.67
CA LEU A 190 0.38 -8.23 7.87
C LEU A 190 -1.15 -8.37 7.77
N GLN A 191 -1.89 -7.45 8.39
CA GLN A 191 -3.36 -7.42 8.34
C GLN A 191 -3.86 -7.18 6.91
N GLY A 192 -3.29 -6.19 6.22
CA GLY A 192 -3.60 -5.88 4.83
C GLY A 192 -3.29 -7.04 3.88
N GLY A 193 -2.10 -7.61 3.97
CA GLY A 193 -1.68 -8.76 3.18
C GLY A 193 -2.58 -9.98 3.39
N TRP A 194 -2.98 -10.26 4.64
CA TRP A 194 -3.91 -11.35 4.94
C TRP A 194 -5.31 -11.11 4.34
N SER A 195 -5.82 -9.88 4.40
CA SER A 195 -7.10 -9.50 3.81
C SER A 195 -7.10 -9.68 2.29
N VAL A 196 -6.06 -9.19 1.61
CA VAL A 196 -5.90 -9.34 0.15
C VAL A 196 -5.76 -10.81 -0.25
N LEU A 197 -5.00 -11.61 0.53
CA LEU A 197 -4.83 -13.04 0.26
C LEU A 197 -6.15 -13.81 0.36
N ARG A 198 -6.99 -13.49 1.35
CA ARG A 198 -8.32 -14.09 1.50
C ARG A 198 -9.24 -13.74 0.32
N GLN A 199 -9.28 -12.47 -0.05
CA GLN A 199 -10.11 -12.02 -1.17
C GLN A 199 -9.69 -12.68 -2.49
N ALA A 200 -8.39 -12.66 -2.81
CA ALA A 200 -7.87 -13.25 -4.04
C ALA A 200 -8.10 -14.78 -4.13
N ARG A 201 -8.07 -15.49 -2.98
CA ARG A 201 -8.44 -16.91 -2.94
C ARG A 201 -9.92 -17.14 -3.20
N GLY A 202 -10.80 -16.28 -2.68
CA GLY A 202 -12.24 -16.33 -2.94
C GLY A 202 -12.55 -16.14 -4.43
N GLU A 203 -11.99 -15.13 -5.07
CA GLU A 203 -12.17 -14.85 -6.51
C GLU A 203 -11.71 -16.00 -7.41
N LEU A 204 -10.61 -16.68 -7.06
CA LEU A 204 -10.15 -17.85 -7.81
C LEU A 204 -11.05 -19.07 -7.62
N ALA A 205 -11.58 -19.28 -6.41
CA ALA A 205 -12.51 -20.38 -6.13
C ALA A 205 -13.84 -20.21 -6.88
N GLU A 206 -14.39 -19.00 -6.92
CA GLU A 206 -15.60 -18.67 -7.69
C GLU A 206 -15.40 -18.88 -9.18
N THR A 207 -14.26 -18.45 -9.72
CA THR A 207 -13.92 -18.64 -11.13
C THR A 207 -13.80 -20.12 -11.49
N ALA A 208 -13.21 -20.93 -10.62
CA ALA A 208 -13.10 -22.38 -10.81
C ALA A 208 -14.49 -23.07 -10.77
N ALA A 209 -15.36 -22.69 -9.83
CA ALA A 209 -16.70 -23.22 -9.72
C ALA A 209 -17.57 -22.89 -10.97
N HIS A 210 -17.45 -21.69 -11.48
CA HIS A 210 -18.18 -21.24 -12.68
C HIS A 210 -17.77 -22.04 -13.93
N ASN A 211 -16.48 -22.31 -14.10
CA ASN A 211 -15.97 -23.10 -15.22
C ASN A 211 -16.44 -24.56 -15.15
N HIS A 212 -16.52 -25.17 -13.95
CA HIS A 212 -17.02 -26.54 -13.78
C HIS A 212 -18.52 -26.69 -14.05
N THR A 213 -19.33 -25.64 -13.79
CA THR A 213 -20.77 -25.67 -14.12
C THR A 213 -21.03 -25.55 -15.63
N HIS A 214 -20.22 -24.79 -16.34
CA HIS A 214 -20.31 -24.67 -17.80
C HIS A 214 -19.85 -25.93 -18.53
N ASP A 215 -18.87 -26.67 -18.02
CA ASP A 215 -18.34 -27.90 -18.60
C ASP A 215 -19.32 -29.10 -18.44
N ARG A 216 -20.13 -29.08 -17.37
CA ARG A 216 -21.19 -30.10 -17.14
C ARG A 216 -22.48 -29.85 -17.93
N ALA A 217 -22.64 -28.66 -18.51
CA ALA A 217 -23.81 -28.30 -19.29
C ALA A 217 -23.62 -28.48 -20.82
N ARG A 218 -22.45 -28.94 -21.25
CA ARG A 218 -22.12 -29.35 -22.63
C ARG A 218 -22.08 -30.87 -22.74
#